data_1500f1b9d301557cbb29740f58f41264
#
_entry.id   1500f1b9d301557cbb29740f58f41264
#
_cell.length_a   1.000
_cell.length_b   1.000
_cell.length_c   1.000
_cell.angle_alpha   90.00
_cell.angle_beta   90.00
_cell.angle_gamma   90.00
#
_symmetry.space_group_name_H-M   'P 1'
#
loop_
_entity.id
_entity.type
_entity.pdbx_description
1 polymer ?
#
loop_
_entity_poly.entity_id
_entity_poly.type
_entity_poly.pdbx_seq_one_letter_code
_entity_poly.pdbx_strand_id
1 'polypeptide(L)'
;MKRNRPRLSRRTFWVLCALLVCLRLALTGFQQAYIWVGGAPLDDELMFRAANSITAGQWLGAYDYLTLSKAMFFPVWLALLHALHLPYLISGAALWCSAALTAAFAFSPLWRKKDPEQGRVLTLALFAVLAFLPSSWASYTLRVYRDNIFPALCLYFFAGMAGMALRAVQEKPAPLWPWLAAASAGLACGYLDREDAGLFLLPFAAAATGIVAVVLVGKRRWRALAAQLIPYLMLGVGVLTFCTLNYTHYGVFALSDFSEGSFAAAMGAMMRVDTDSDKPYLSVPADARTKIYAAVPELEPLAYWLEEDDQLQNDFRDPGLDDYRAGSFYWAIRRAAQFEGIYADARTAAGYWQTIADTINAACDAGTLPSRTGKRTATSQPIKAEYVPATLSETWTGLCHVVGLRDCAPYEALRSIGTEEDFAVWSGYLHCGFNSAAEAGKDTPYYSLYQKAVFAVMQGWAWVYSILLTVGVVCALFFHLTELLPWIRKKCTAQTVVPWLLLFGIFGMALLRCAMIAFVEVSSFGIGTSTMYLATVHPLLALYTFVGLFLYGRPLKRKETA
;
A
#
# COMPACT_ATOMS: atom_id res chain seq x y z
N MET A 1 -4.88 -48.25 -4.87
CA MET A 1 -3.49 -47.74 -4.77
C MET A 1 -3.45 -46.62 -3.71
N LYS A 2 -2.79 -46.84 -2.55
CA LYS A 2 -2.47 -45.74 -1.61
C LYS A 2 -1.47 -44.82 -2.32
N ARG A 3 -1.93 -43.66 -2.82
CA ARG A 3 -1.03 -42.63 -3.35
C ARG A 3 0.02 -42.29 -2.29
N ASN A 4 1.29 -42.64 -2.52
CA ASN A 4 2.39 -42.18 -1.69
C ASN A 4 2.41 -40.64 -1.75
N ARG A 5 1.86 -39.99 -0.71
CA ARG A 5 1.87 -38.54 -0.61
C ARG A 5 3.27 -38.09 -0.16
N PRO A 6 3.85 -37.05 -0.76
CA PRO A 6 5.16 -36.56 -0.37
C PRO A 6 5.15 -36.18 1.10
N ARG A 7 6.19 -36.59 1.82
CA ARG A 7 6.41 -36.32 3.24
C ARG A 7 7.72 -35.60 3.43
N LEU A 8 7.76 -34.65 4.35
CA LEU A 8 8.94 -33.81 4.57
C LEU A 8 9.35 -33.83 6.03
N SER A 9 10.62 -34.17 6.31
CA SER A 9 11.17 -34.10 7.67
C SER A 9 11.26 -32.61 8.12
N ARG A 10 11.35 -32.38 9.44
CA ARG A 10 11.49 -31.01 9.96
C ARG A 10 12.80 -30.37 9.50
N ARG A 11 13.90 -31.15 9.47
CA ARG A 11 15.22 -30.67 9.04
C ARG A 11 15.21 -30.30 7.56
N THR A 12 14.71 -31.19 6.71
CA THR A 12 14.59 -30.95 5.27
C THR A 12 13.71 -29.75 4.94
N PHE A 13 12.60 -29.57 5.69
CA PHE A 13 11.74 -28.38 5.54
C PHE A 13 12.53 -27.07 5.72
N TRP A 14 13.30 -26.94 6.81
CA TRP A 14 14.05 -25.71 7.06
C TRP A 14 15.20 -25.50 6.07
N VAL A 15 15.87 -26.59 5.66
CA VAL A 15 16.90 -26.50 4.60
C VAL A 15 16.29 -25.98 3.30
N LEU A 16 15.13 -26.50 2.89
CA LEU A 16 14.47 -26.05 1.68
C LEU A 16 13.95 -24.59 1.80
N CYS A 17 13.45 -24.19 2.96
CA CYS A 17 13.11 -22.79 3.20
C CYS A 17 14.32 -21.87 3.03
N ALA A 18 15.46 -22.24 3.63
CA ALA A 18 16.70 -21.48 3.52
C ALA A 18 17.19 -21.40 2.06
N LEU A 19 17.17 -22.51 1.33
CA LEU A 19 17.55 -22.53 -0.10
C LEU A 19 16.64 -21.64 -0.95
N LEU A 20 15.31 -21.64 -0.71
CA LEU A 20 14.39 -20.78 -1.42
C LEU A 20 14.64 -19.29 -1.10
N VAL A 21 14.94 -18.95 0.16
CA VAL A 21 15.33 -17.57 0.54
C VAL A 21 16.63 -17.19 -0.16
N CYS A 22 17.68 -18.02 -0.08
CA CYS A 22 18.95 -17.73 -0.74
C CYS A 22 18.78 -17.53 -2.25
N LEU A 23 17.98 -18.39 -2.91
CA LEU A 23 17.68 -18.25 -4.34
C LEU A 23 16.94 -16.92 -4.62
N ARG A 24 15.94 -16.58 -3.79
CA ARG A 24 15.20 -15.33 -3.97
C ARG A 24 16.11 -14.09 -3.81
N LEU A 25 16.98 -14.09 -2.81
CA LEU A 25 17.96 -13.02 -2.60
C LEU A 25 19.00 -12.95 -3.73
N ALA A 26 19.46 -14.09 -4.22
CA ALA A 26 20.37 -14.16 -5.38
C ALA A 26 19.73 -13.55 -6.65
N LEU A 27 18.45 -13.86 -6.93
CA LEU A 27 17.73 -13.23 -8.03
C LEU A 27 17.63 -11.70 -7.88
N THR A 28 17.41 -11.21 -6.65
CA THR A 28 17.41 -9.77 -6.35
C THR A 28 18.79 -9.15 -6.59
N GLY A 29 19.87 -9.88 -6.35
CA GLY A 29 21.24 -9.40 -6.60
C GLY A 29 21.56 -9.11 -8.06
N PHE A 30 20.76 -9.57 -9.01
CA PHE A 30 20.86 -9.20 -10.43
C PHE A 30 20.08 -7.94 -10.78
N GLN A 31 19.18 -7.48 -9.91
CA GLN A 31 18.38 -6.29 -10.12
C GLN A 31 19.13 -5.04 -9.67
N GLN A 32 18.77 -3.90 -10.25
CA GLN A 32 19.30 -2.59 -9.87
C GLN A 32 18.15 -1.71 -9.41
N ALA A 33 18.41 -0.88 -8.40
CA ALA A 33 17.46 0.15 -7.99
C ALA A 33 17.40 1.28 -9.01
N TYR A 34 16.38 2.13 -8.92
CA TYR A 34 16.32 3.37 -9.67
C TYR A 34 15.76 4.51 -8.83
N ILE A 35 16.16 5.73 -9.20
CA ILE A 35 15.80 7.00 -8.56
C ILE A 35 15.56 8.05 -9.64
N TRP A 36 14.75 9.05 -9.31
CA TRP A 36 14.50 10.20 -10.17
C TRP A 36 14.78 11.49 -9.42
N VAL A 37 16.06 11.87 -9.34
CA VAL A 37 16.51 13.13 -8.73
C VAL A 37 16.18 14.27 -9.68
N GLY A 38 15.55 15.34 -9.17
CA GLY A 38 15.00 16.42 -9.99
C GLY A 38 13.70 16.06 -10.73
N GLY A 39 13.44 14.77 -10.97
CA GLY A 39 12.22 14.30 -11.64
C GLY A 39 11.09 13.93 -10.68
N ALA A 40 11.38 13.66 -9.40
CA ALA A 40 10.39 13.26 -8.40
C ALA A 40 10.65 13.90 -7.01
N PRO A 41 10.69 15.26 -6.93
CA PRO A 41 11.00 15.97 -5.69
C PRO A 41 9.98 15.72 -4.59
N LEU A 42 8.73 15.40 -4.97
CA LEU A 42 7.63 15.11 -4.06
C LEU A 42 7.64 13.65 -3.55
N ASP A 43 8.42 12.78 -4.15
CA ASP A 43 8.45 11.34 -3.88
C ASP A 43 9.83 10.86 -3.43
N ASP A 44 10.70 10.47 -4.36
CA ASP A 44 12.01 9.85 -4.08
C ASP A 44 12.90 10.77 -3.25
N GLU A 45 13.03 12.02 -3.67
CA GLU A 45 13.88 13.00 -2.99
C GLU A 45 13.36 13.35 -1.60
N LEU A 46 12.06 13.55 -1.46
CA LEU A 46 11.45 13.81 -0.15
C LEU A 46 11.76 12.68 0.84
N MET A 47 11.59 11.42 0.43
CA MET A 47 11.85 10.27 1.28
C MET A 47 13.33 10.13 1.63
N PHE A 48 14.23 10.36 0.65
CA PHE A 48 15.67 10.29 0.87
C PHE A 48 16.17 11.45 1.75
N ARG A 49 15.71 12.68 1.50
CA ARG A 49 16.05 13.86 2.31
C ARG A 49 15.63 13.64 3.77
N ALA A 50 14.42 13.16 4.01
CA ALA A 50 13.95 12.86 5.36
C ALA A 50 14.78 11.74 6.03
N ALA A 51 15.14 10.68 5.29
CA ALA A 51 16.00 9.62 5.82
C ALA A 51 17.39 10.13 6.20
N ASN A 52 17.99 10.97 5.37
CA ASN A 52 19.28 11.58 5.63
C ASN A 52 19.24 12.48 6.88
N SER A 53 18.18 13.27 7.02
CA SER A 53 17.95 14.11 8.21
C SER A 53 17.78 13.29 9.48
N ILE A 54 17.04 12.16 9.42
CA ILE A 54 16.89 11.24 10.55
C ILE A 54 18.26 10.69 10.97
N THR A 55 19.09 10.29 10.03
CA THR A 55 20.45 9.79 10.32
C THR A 55 21.35 10.85 10.95
N ALA A 56 21.15 12.13 10.57
CA ALA A 56 21.83 13.27 11.17
C ALA A 56 21.25 13.71 12.54
N GLY A 57 20.21 13.04 13.05
CA GLY A 57 19.54 13.39 14.30
C GLY A 57 18.61 14.60 14.23
N GLN A 58 18.22 15.01 13.01
CA GLN A 58 17.39 16.20 12.74
C GLN A 58 15.93 15.87 12.42
N TRP A 59 15.45 14.68 12.79
CA TRP A 59 14.13 14.17 12.44
C TRP A 59 13.91 14.23 10.91
N LEU A 60 12.85 14.88 10.42
CA LEU A 60 12.59 14.99 8.96
C LEU A 60 13.32 16.18 8.30
N GLY A 61 14.16 16.92 9.05
CA GLY A 61 14.91 18.07 8.56
C GLY A 61 14.21 19.42 8.77
N ALA A 62 14.63 20.43 8.02
CA ALA A 62 14.01 21.76 8.06
C ALA A 62 12.56 21.66 7.57
N TYR A 63 11.67 22.44 8.21
CA TYR A 63 10.27 22.49 7.80
C TYR A 63 10.13 23.27 6.49
N ASP A 64 9.39 22.68 5.57
CA ASP A 64 8.95 23.28 4.32
C ASP A 64 7.59 22.68 3.90
N TYR A 65 7.05 23.08 2.75
CA TYR A 65 5.75 22.62 2.24
C TYR A 65 5.68 21.10 1.96
N LEU A 66 6.81 20.38 1.98
CA LEU A 66 6.90 18.93 1.77
C LEU A 66 7.06 18.15 3.07
N THR A 67 7.61 18.74 4.13
CA THR A 67 8.13 18.04 5.31
C THR A 67 7.11 17.11 5.99
N LEU A 68 5.88 17.55 6.21
CA LEU A 68 4.80 16.74 6.82
C LEU A 68 3.73 16.34 5.81
N SER A 69 4.03 16.38 4.52
CA SER A 69 3.02 16.15 3.47
C SER A 69 2.66 14.68 3.27
N LYS A 70 3.50 13.75 3.71
CA LYS A 70 3.33 12.30 3.54
C LYS A 70 3.56 11.52 4.82
N ALA A 71 3.11 10.26 4.82
CA ALA A 71 3.44 9.29 5.84
C ALA A 71 4.94 8.93 5.78
N MET A 72 5.65 8.99 6.93
CA MET A 72 7.11 9.04 6.99
C MET A 72 7.76 7.80 7.61
N PHE A 73 7.12 6.63 7.55
CA PHE A 73 7.75 5.39 8.01
C PHE A 73 8.86 4.92 7.06
N PHE A 74 8.70 5.10 5.75
CA PHE A 74 9.72 4.69 4.78
C PHE A 74 11.07 5.39 4.97
N PRO A 75 11.17 6.70 5.23
CA PRO A 75 12.42 7.33 5.65
C PRO A 75 13.06 6.70 6.88
N VAL A 76 12.27 6.31 7.88
CA VAL A 76 12.78 5.60 9.06
C VAL A 76 13.37 4.24 8.67
N TRP A 77 12.72 3.51 7.75
CA TRP A 77 13.25 2.27 7.19
C TRP A 77 14.60 2.49 6.49
N LEU A 78 14.71 3.50 5.62
CA LEU A 78 15.96 3.83 4.92
C LEU A 78 17.08 4.19 5.91
N ALA A 79 16.78 5.02 6.92
CA ALA A 79 17.74 5.40 7.97
C ALA A 79 18.20 4.17 8.78
N LEU A 80 17.31 3.23 9.08
CA LEU A 80 17.65 1.97 9.74
C LEU A 80 18.58 1.11 8.89
N LEU A 81 18.30 0.99 7.57
CA LEU A 81 19.16 0.24 6.65
C LEU A 81 20.56 0.86 6.58
N HIS A 82 20.63 2.17 6.48
CA HIS A 82 21.91 2.90 6.49
C HIS A 82 22.69 2.64 7.77
N ALA A 83 22.08 2.80 8.94
CA ALA A 83 22.72 2.58 10.23
C ALA A 83 23.22 1.14 10.43
N LEU A 84 22.56 0.15 9.82
CA LEU A 84 22.93 -1.26 9.86
C LEU A 84 23.81 -1.70 8.68
N HIS A 85 24.16 -0.81 7.76
CA HIS A 85 24.90 -1.10 6.52
C HIS A 85 24.26 -2.21 5.68
N LEU A 86 22.92 -2.23 5.60
CA LEU A 86 22.17 -3.25 4.86
C LEU A 86 21.79 -2.76 3.46
N PRO A 87 22.02 -3.57 2.39
CA PRO A 87 21.66 -3.20 1.03
C PRO A 87 20.13 -3.10 0.86
N TYR A 88 19.67 -2.01 0.26
CA TYR A 88 18.27 -1.66 0.11
C TYR A 88 17.41 -2.77 -0.53
N LEU A 89 17.76 -3.21 -1.74
CA LEU A 89 16.96 -4.22 -2.47
C LEU A 89 16.97 -5.57 -1.77
N ILE A 90 18.12 -6.01 -1.24
CA ILE A 90 18.25 -7.28 -0.52
C ILE A 90 17.41 -7.26 0.76
N SER A 91 17.39 -6.13 1.47
CA SER A 91 16.60 -5.95 2.69
C SER A 91 15.10 -5.98 2.41
N GLY A 92 14.63 -5.33 1.34
CA GLY A 92 13.24 -5.41 0.90
C GLY A 92 12.85 -6.85 0.53
N ALA A 93 13.71 -7.57 -0.21
CA ALA A 93 13.47 -8.98 -0.56
C ALA A 93 13.48 -9.91 0.66
N ALA A 94 14.34 -9.65 1.65
CA ALA A 94 14.36 -10.41 2.91
C ALA A 94 13.10 -10.16 3.75
N LEU A 95 12.65 -8.91 3.83
CA LEU A 95 11.38 -8.54 4.46
C LEU A 95 10.21 -9.25 3.79
N TRP A 96 10.17 -9.27 2.45
CA TRP A 96 9.17 -10.00 1.69
C TRP A 96 9.18 -11.50 1.98
N CYS A 97 10.34 -12.17 1.93
CA CYS A 97 10.47 -13.59 2.22
C CYS A 97 9.99 -13.93 3.64
N SER A 98 10.30 -13.08 4.61
CA SER A 98 9.87 -13.30 6.01
C SER A 98 8.35 -13.10 6.17
N ALA A 99 7.73 -12.14 5.46
CA ALA A 99 6.28 -11.98 5.41
C ALA A 99 5.59 -13.18 4.74
N ALA A 100 6.14 -13.66 3.61
CA ALA A 100 5.66 -14.84 2.90
C ALA A 100 5.72 -16.11 3.76
N LEU A 101 6.82 -16.31 4.49
CA LEU A 101 6.97 -17.43 5.42
C LEU A 101 5.97 -17.33 6.59
N THR A 102 5.79 -16.13 7.13
CA THR A 102 4.79 -15.86 8.17
C THR A 102 3.38 -16.19 7.67
N ALA A 103 3.02 -15.78 6.47
CA ALA A 103 1.74 -16.12 5.86
C ALA A 103 1.57 -17.64 5.68
N ALA A 104 2.60 -18.34 5.19
CA ALA A 104 2.53 -19.79 5.04
C ALA A 104 2.33 -20.51 6.40
N PHE A 105 2.96 -20.03 7.46
CA PHE A 105 2.74 -20.55 8.81
C PHE A 105 1.38 -20.15 9.39
N ALA A 106 0.86 -18.96 9.07
CA ALA A 106 -0.46 -18.52 9.54
C ALA A 106 -1.55 -19.51 9.14
N PHE A 107 -1.52 -19.98 7.90
CA PHE A 107 -2.50 -20.93 7.34
C PHE A 107 -2.17 -22.41 7.62
N SER A 108 -1.02 -22.74 8.18
CA SER A 108 -0.63 -24.13 8.47
C SER A 108 -1.61 -24.93 9.31
N PRO A 109 -2.43 -24.38 10.23
CA PRO A 109 -3.41 -25.16 10.97
C PRO A 109 -4.47 -25.84 10.09
N LEU A 110 -4.71 -25.33 8.89
CA LEU A 110 -5.71 -25.88 7.98
C LEU A 110 -5.34 -27.27 7.44
N TRP A 111 -4.04 -27.61 7.39
CA TRP A 111 -3.57 -28.86 6.78
C TRP A 111 -2.68 -29.72 7.69
N ARG A 112 -2.13 -29.20 8.80
CA ARG A 112 -1.20 -29.95 9.68
C ARG A 112 -1.88 -30.95 10.62
N LYS A 113 -3.20 -30.84 10.85
CA LYS A 113 -3.92 -31.67 11.85
C LYS A 113 -3.87 -33.16 11.57
N LYS A 114 -3.88 -33.60 10.30
CA LYS A 114 -3.99 -35.02 9.92
C LYS A 114 -2.64 -35.72 9.70
N ASP A 115 -1.68 -35.02 9.13
CA ASP A 115 -0.32 -35.50 8.85
C ASP A 115 0.64 -34.31 8.90
N PRO A 116 1.48 -34.22 9.97
CA PRO A 116 2.43 -33.10 10.11
C PRO A 116 3.48 -33.05 8.99
N GLU A 117 3.86 -34.18 8.39
CA GLU A 117 4.85 -34.23 7.33
C GLU A 117 4.30 -33.75 6.00
N GLN A 118 3.09 -34.16 5.66
CA GLN A 118 2.37 -33.61 4.51
C GLN A 118 2.03 -32.12 4.73
N GLY A 119 1.71 -31.75 5.97
CA GLY A 119 1.45 -30.36 6.33
C GLY A 119 2.67 -29.46 6.09
N ARG A 120 3.88 -29.96 6.32
CA ARG A 120 5.12 -29.22 5.99
C ARG A 120 5.28 -29.00 4.48
N VAL A 121 4.93 -29.99 3.65
CA VAL A 121 4.98 -29.84 2.18
C VAL A 121 4.06 -28.71 1.72
N LEU A 122 2.83 -28.65 2.22
CA LEU A 122 1.87 -27.59 1.83
C LEU A 122 2.30 -26.21 2.35
N THR A 123 2.88 -26.16 3.55
CA THR A 123 3.43 -24.90 4.09
C THR A 123 4.60 -24.42 3.23
N LEU A 124 5.51 -25.31 2.82
CA LEU A 124 6.62 -24.99 1.93
C LEU A 124 6.12 -24.55 0.54
N ALA A 125 5.11 -25.23 0.00
CA ALA A 125 4.53 -24.88 -1.29
C ALA A 125 3.89 -23.48 -1.26
N LEU A 126 3.11 -23.15 -0.21
CA LEU A 126 2.57 -21.80 -0.06
C LEU A 126 3.67 -20.75 0.12
N PHE A 127 4.72 -21.08 0.90
CA PHE A 127 5.87 -20.20 1.03
C PHE A 127 6.53 -19.95 -0.32
N ALA A 128 6.79 -21.00 -1.11
CA ALA A 128 7.41 -20.86 -2.45
C ALA A 128 6.53 -20.03 -3.40
N VAL A 129 5.21 -20.28 -3.41
CA VAL A 129 4.26 -19.49 -4.21
C VAL A 129 4.35 -18.01 -3.86
N LEU A 130 4.38 -17.65 -2.58
CA LEU A 130 4.46 -16.24 -2.16
C LEU A 130 5.87 -15.66 -2.34
N ALA A 131 6.92 -16.40 -2.01
CA ALA A 131 8.31 -15.92 -2.09
C ALA A 131 8.73 -15.60 -3.54
N PHE A 132 8.21 -16.35 -4.51
CA PHE A 132 8.48 -16.18 -5.95
C PHE A 132 7.29 -15.59 -6.71
N LEU A 133 6.43 -14.85 -6.03
CA LEU A 133 5.37 -14.08 -6.65
C LEU A 133 5.99 -12.95 -7.49
N PRO A 134 5.73 -12.85 -8.81
CA PRO A 134 6.43 -11.89 -9.67
C PRO A 134 6.26 -10.43 -9.26
N SER A 135 5.12 -10.05 -8.69
CA SER A 135 4.91 -8.70 -8.18
C SER A 135 5.90 -8.28 -7.07
N SER A 136 6.54 -9.25 -6.39
CA SER A 136 7.51 -8.96 -5.33
C SER A 136 8.90 -8.57 -5.81
N TRP A 137 9.15 -8.74 -7.11
CA TRP A 137 10.39 -8.31 -7.77
C TRP A 137 10.13 -7.44 -9.01
N ALA A 138 8.87 -6.98 -9.16
CA ALA A 138 8.48 -6.13 -10.26
C ALA A 138 9.26 -4.81 -10.27
N SER A 139 9.40 -4.19 -11.44
CA SER A 139 10.16 -2.96 -11.63
C SER A 139 9.79 -1.86 -10.64
N TYR A 140 8.51 -1.69 -10.31
CA TYR A 140 8.08 -0.68 -9.33
C TYR A 140 8.59 -0.94 -7.90
N THR A 141 9.00 -2.17 -7.55
CA THR A 141 9.63 -2.47 -6.24
C THR A 141 11.11 -2.08 -6.19
N LEU A 142 11.70 -1.78 -7.35
CA LEU A 142 13.11 -1.37 -7.47
C LEU A 142 13.28 0.13 -7.22
N ARG A 143 12.22 0.92 -7.33
CA ARG A 143 12.23 2.35 -7.00
C ARG A 143 12.57 2.55 -5.52
N VAL A 144 13.36 3.57 -5.21
CA VAL A 144 13.62 3.96 -3.82
C VAL A 144 12.39 4.67 -3.27
N TYR A 145 11.33 3.88 -3.10
CA TYR A 145 10.03 4.36 -2.67
C TYR A 145 9.24 3.28 -1.90
N ARG A 146 8.16 3.67 -1.27
CA ARG A 146 7.34 2.89 -0.34
C ARG A 146 6.89 1.52 -0.86
N ASP A 147 6.74 1.38 -2.18
CA ASP A 147 6.29 0.12 -2.81
C ASP A 147 7.29 -1.03 -2.68
N ASN A 148 8.52 -0.77 -2.25
CA ASN A 148 9.50 -1.80 -1.89
C ASN A 148 9.09 -2.59 -0.64
N ILE A 149 8.48 -1.94 0.37
CA ILE A 149 8.16 -2.57 1.67
C ILE A 149 6.67 -2.70 1.94
N PHE A 150 5.82 -1.78 1.46
CA PHE A 150 4.41 -1.74 1.80
C PHE A 150 3.64 -3.05 1.52
N PRO A 151 3.84 -3.76 0.39
CA PRO A 151 3.18 -5.05 0.17
C PRO A 151 3.58 -6.12 1.18
N ALA A 152 4.85 -6.11 1.65
CA ALA A 152 5.31 -7.03 2.69
C ALA A 152 4.67 -6.72 4.05
N LEU A 153 4.56 -5.43 4.42
CA LEU A 153 3.88 -4.99 5.65
C LEU A 153 2.40 -5.39 5.65
N CYS A 154 1.72 -5.20 4.51
CA CYS A 154 0.35 -5.67 4.35
C CYS A 154 0.23 -7.20 4.50
N LEU A 155 1.15 -7.97 3.89
CA LEU A 155 1.15 -9.42 4.02
C LEU A 155 1.39 -9.88 5.47
N TYR A 156 2.27 -9.22 6.24
CA TYR A 156 2.42 -9.45 7.68
C TYR A 156 1.11 -9.21 8.44
N PHE A 157 0.44 -8.11 8.14
CA PHE A 157 -0.84 -7.78 8.77
C PHE A 157 -1.89 -8.88 8.52
N PHE A 158 -2.15 -9.22 7.25
CA PHE A 158 -3.14 -10.24 6.90
C PHE A 158 -2.77 -11.61 7.46
N ALA A 159 -1.49 -11.98 7.42
CA ALA A 159 -0.97 -13.22 8.01
C ALA A 159 -1.15 -13.25 9.53
N GLY A 160 -0.88 -12.15 10.22
CA GLY A 160 -1.06 -12.02 11.66
C GLY A 160 -2.51 -12.18 12.07
N MET A 161 -3.42 -11.43 11.42
CA MET A 161 -4.88 -11.50 11.68
C MET A 161 -5.43 -12.91 11.38
N ALA A 162 -5.08 -13.50 10.24
CA ALA A 162 -5.48 -14.87 9.91
C ALA A 162 -4.88 -15.91 10.88
N GLY A 163 -3.62 -15.72 11.27
CA GLY A 163 -2.94 -16.57 12.24
C GLY A 163 -3.63 -16.59 13.60
N MET A 164 -4.08 -15.43 14.11
CA MET A 164 -4.87 -15.32 15.34
C MET A 164 -6.22 -16.01 15.19
N ALA A 165 -6.95 -15.72 14.11
CA ALA A 165 -8.29 -16.26 13.88
C ALA A 165 -8.29 -17.79 13.76
N LEU A 166 -7.37 -18.35 12.98
CA LEU A 166 -7.26 -19.80 12.80
C LEU A 166 -6.84 -20.55 14.07
N ARG A 167 -6.18 -19.88 15.01
CA ARG A 167 -5.84 -20.46 16.32
C ARG A 167 -6.93 -20.29 17.37
N ALA A 168 -7.72 -19.23 17.27
CA ALA A 168 -8.88 -19.02 18.12
C ALA A 168 -9.89 -20.17 18.00
N VAL A 169 -10.10 -20.69 16.77
CA VAL A 169 -11.04 -21.81 16.52
C VAL A 169 -10.53 -23.17 16.98
N GLN A 170 -9.26 -23.32 17.30
CA GLN A 170 -8.71 -24.58 17.78
C GLN A 170 -9.27 -24.94 19.17
N GLU A 171 -9.43 -26.24 19.44
CA GLU A 171 -9.89 -26.72 20.73
C GLU A 171 -8.84 -26.45 21.83
N LYS A 172 -7.59 -26.78 21.54
CA LYS A 172 -6.48 -26.52 22.45
C LYS A 172 -5.93 -25.10 22.25
N PRO A 173 -5.62 -24.38 23.32
CA PRO A 173 -4.93 -23.09 23.22
C PRO A 173 -3.61 -23.23 22.46
N ALA A 174 -3.39 -22.31 21.54
CA ALA A 174 -2.13 -22.21 20.79
C ALA A 174 -1.49 -20.83 21.03
N PRO A 175 -0.16 -20.70 20.96
CA PRO A 175 0.51 -19.42 21.12
C PRO A 175 0.01 -18.39 20.11
N LEU A 176 -0.38 -17.20 20.60
CA LEU A 176 -0.87 -16.10 19.76
C LEU A 176 0.21 -15.05 19.50
N TRP A 177 1.27 -14.99 20.33
CA TRP A 177 2.26 -13.92 20.28
C TRP A 177 2.93 -13.70 18.91
N PRO A 178 3.27 -14.74 18.09
CA PRO A 178 3.87 -14.48 16.78
C PRO A 178 2.91 -13.76 15.83
N TRP A 179 1.61 -14.07 15.95
CA TRP A 179 0.56 -13.51 15.13
C TRP A 179 0.19 -12.10 15.57
N LEU A 180 0.19 -11.87 16.88
CA LEU A 180 0.04 -10.53 17.45
C LEU A 180 1.20 -9.63 17.00
N ALA A 181 2.45 -10.12 17.07
CA ALA A 181 3.61 -9.38 16.60
C ALA A 181 3.53 -9.06 15.11
N ALA A 182 3.18 -10.05 14.27
CA ALA A 182 3.02 -9.85 12.83
C ALA A 182 1.89 -8.86 12.48
N ALA A 183 0.72 -9.02 13.12
CA ALA A 183 -0.40 -8.09 12.94
C ALA A 183 -0.05 -6.67 13.38
N SER A 184 0.63 -6.54 14.53
CA SER A 184 1.06 -5.24 15.08
C SER A 184 2.06 -4.55 14.17
N ALA A 185 3.12 -5.24 13.76
CA ALA A 185 4.13 -4.69 12.86
C ALA A 185 3.50 -4.30 11.51
N GLY A 186 2.71 -5.20 10.91
CA GLY A 186 2.05 -4.93 9.63
C GLY A 186 1.06 -3.78 9.70
N LEU A 187 0.24 -3.69 10.77
CA LEU A 187 -0.74 -2.61 10.94
C LEU A 187 -0.07 -1.27 11.24
N ALA A 188 0.81 -1.22 12.22
CA ALA A 188 1.43 0.03 12.65
C ALA A 188 2.38 0.59 11.58
N CYS A 189 3.34 -0.23 11.09
CA CYS A 189 4.26 0.23 10.07
C CYS A 189 3.56 0.51 8.74
N GLY A 190 2.60 -0.33 8.32
CA GLY A 190 1.84 -0.09 7.08
C GLY A 190 0.99 1.18 7.14
N TYR A 191 0.35 1.47 8.28
CA TYR A 191 -0.42 2.70 8.46
C TYR A 191 0.47 3.96 8.42
N LEU A 192 1.66 3.87 9.01
CA LEU A 192 2.64 4.96 9.05
C LEU A 192 3.46 5.08 7.75
N ASP A 193 3.34 4.11 6.83
CA ASP A 193 4.02 4.10 5.54
C ASP A 193 3.19 4.74 4.43
N ARG A 194 1.84 4.59 4.47
CA ARG A 194 0.93 5.12 3.44
C ARG A 194 -0.35 5.68 4.02
N GLU A 195 -0.75 6.83 3.53
CA GLU A 195 -1.93 7.59 3.95
C GLU A 195 -3.24 6.81 3.71
N ASP A 196 -3.29 6.02 2.65
CA ASP A 196 -4.45 5.22 2.26
C ASP A 196 -4.54 3.85 2.97
N ALA A 197 -3.51 3.49 3.74
CA ALA A 197 -3.45 2.19 4.44
C ALA A 197 -4.59 2.02 5.46
N GLY A 198 -5.02 3.08 6.12
CA GLY A 198 -6.12 3.04 7.07
C GLY A 198 -7.42 2.53 6.45
N LEU A 199 -7.78 3.01 5.27
CA LEU A 199 -8.97 2.59 4.53
C LEU A 199 -8.89 1.13 4.05
N PHE A 200 -7.67 0.61 3.89
CA PHE A 200 -7.44 -0.75 3.43
C PHE A 200 -7.27 -1.75 4.58
N LEU A 201 -6.54 -1.42 5.65
CA LEU A 201 -6.22 -2.38 6.72
C LEU A 201 -7.27 -2.41 7.84
N LEU A 202 -7.79 -1.24 8.27
CA LEU A 202 -8.67 -1.17 9.44
C LEU A 202 -10.02 -1.89 9.26
N PRO A 203 -10.70 -1.87 8.09
CA PRO A 203 -11.93 -2.63 7.92
C PRO A 203 -11.73 -4.14 8.11
N PHE A 204 -10.64 -4.70 7.57
CA PHE A 204 -10.31 -6.11 7.78
C PHE A 204 -9.93 -6.40 9.22
N ALA A 205 -9.14 -5.52 9.86
CA ALA A 205 -8.80 -5.64 11.28
C ALA A 205 -10.06 -5.74 12.14
N ALA A 206 -10.99 -4.81 11.96
CA ALA A 206 -12.24 -4.77 12.73
C ALA A 206 -13.09 -6.05 12.50
N ALA A 207 -13.29 -6.44 11.25
CA ALA A 207 -14.06 -7.63 10.89
C ALA A 207 -13.42 -8.92 11.45
N ALA A 208 -12.12 -9.11 11.25
CA ALA A 208 -11.40 -10.28 11.74
C ALA A 208 -11.39 -10.33 13.28
N THR A 209 -11.17 -9.20 13.96
CA THR A 209 -11.23 -9.11 15.42
C THR A 209 -12.63 -9.43 15.94
N GLY A 210 -13.68 -8.91 15.30
CA GLY A 210 -15.08 -9.21 15.66
C GLY A 210 -15.39 -10.70 15.57
N ILE A 211 -15.02 -11.36 14.46
CA ILE A 211 -15.18 -12.80 14.26
C ILE A 211 -14.45 -13.59 15.36
N VAL A 212 -13.19 -13.22 15.62
CA VAL A 212 -12.36 -13.87 16.64
C VAL A 212 -12.95 -13.65 18.04
N ALA A 213 -13.44 -12.45 18.33
CA ALA A 213 -14.05 -12.11 19.62
C ALA A 213 -15.25 -13.01 19.91
N VAL A 214 -16.17 -13.20 18.96
CA VAL A 214 -17.33 -14.09 19.11
C VAL A 214 -16.88 -15.52 19.49
N VAL A 215 -15.85 -16.04 18.81
CA VAL A 215 -15.32 -17.39 19.09
C VAL A 215 -14.68 -17.47 20.48
N LEU A 216 -13.90 -16.45 20.86
CA LEU A 216 -13.18 -16.43 22.14
C LEU A 216 -14.11 -16.25 23.34
N VAL A 217 -15.15 -15.41 23.19
CA VAL A 217 -16.21 -15.24 24.20
C VAL A 217 -16.94 -16.57 24.41
N GLY A 218 -17.37 -17.25 23.32
CA GLY A 218 -18.00 -18.56 23.40
C GLY A 218 -17.13 -19.63 24.07
N LYS A 219 -15.80 -19.52 23.97
CA LYS A 219 -14.83 -20.41 24.62
C LYS A 219 -14.36 -19.89 26.00
N ARG A 220 -14.86 -18.76 26.48
CA ARG A 220 -14.46 -18.09 27.75
C ARG A 220 -12.96 -17.82 27.85
N ARG A 221 -12.28 -17.49 26.73
CA ARG A 221 -10.84 -17.22 26.65
C ARG A 221 -10.53 -15.73 26.75
N TRP A 222 -10.85 -15.12 27.89
CA TRP A 222 -10.80 -13.67 28.11
C TRP A 222 -9.42 -13.06 27.90
N ARG A 223 -8.32 -13.75 28.31
CA ARG A 223 -6.95 -13.28 28.09
C ARG A 223 -6.61 -13.20 26.61
N ALA A 224 -7.02 -14.18 25.83
CA ALA A 224 -6.82 -14.19 24.37
C ALA A 224 -7.70 -13.13 23.68
N LEU A 225 -8.90 -12.86 24.22
CA LEU A 225 -9.76 -11.77 23.75
C LEU A 225 -9.08 -10.40 24.01
N ALA A 226 -8.63 -10.13 25.21
CA ALA A 226 -7.91 -8.90 25.53
C ALA A 226 -6.65 -8.71 24.66
N ALA A 227 -5.92 -9.80 24.37
CA ALA A 227 -4.76 -9.75 23.50
C ALA A 227 -5.08 -9.30 22.07
N GLN A 228 -6.33 -9.42 21.58
CA GLN A 228 -6.74 -8.90 20.26
C GLN A 228 -6.60 -7.38 20.14
N LEU A 229 -6.52 -6.65 21.26
CA LEU A 229 -6.31 -5.20 21.25
C LEU A 229 -4.85 -4.79 21.00
N ILE A 230 -3.89 -5.72 21.14
CA ILE A 230 -2.45 -5.40 21.03
C ILE A 230 -2.09 -4.76 19.68
N PRO A 231 -2.56 -5.23 18.52
CA PRO A 231 -2.23 -4.57 17.25
C PRO A 231 -2.72 -3.12 17.17
N TYR A 232 -3.87 -2.81 17.74
CA TYR A 232 -4.41 -1.45 17.78
C TYR A 232 -3.67 -0.55 18.78
N LEU A 233 -3.27 -1.11 19.92
CA LEU A 233 -2.42 -0.41 20.87
C LEU A 233 -1.05 -0.07 20.28
N MET A 234 -0.46 -1.01 19.53
CA MET A 234 0.82 -0.78 18.84
C MET A 234 0.68 0.25 17.71
N LEU A 235 -0.43 0.24 16.97
CA LEU A 235 -0.75 1.32 16.03
C LEU A 235 -0.84 2.66 16.78
N GLY A 236 -1.59 2.72 17.88
CA GLY A 236 -1.71 3.94 18.70
C GLY A 236 -0.36 4.44 19.21
N VAL A 237 0.50 3.53 19.69
CA VAL A 237 1.88 3.88 20.12
C VAL A 237 2.68 4.44 18.94
N GLY A 238 2.61 3.83 17.77
CA GLY A 238 3.29 4.33 16.57
C GLY A 238 2.82 5.72 16.19
N VAL A 239 1.50 5.93 16.08
CA VAL A 239 0.89 7.25 15.79
C VAL A 239 1.32 8.29 16.81
N LEU A 240 1.19 7.98 18.10
CA LEU A 240 1.59 8.90 19.17
C LEU A 240 3.08 9.24 19.12
N THR A 241 3.93 8.27 18.79
CA THR A 241 5.38 8.48 18.64
C THR A 241 5.66 9.49 17.53
N PHE A 242 5.10 9.29 16.33
CA PHE A 242 5.30 10.22 15.22
C PHE A 242 4.71 11.60 15.49
N CYS A 243 3.49 11.67 16.01
CA CYS A 243 2.88 12.95 16.40
C CYS A 243 3.70 13.69 17.47
N THR A 244 4.26 12.97 18.44
CA THR A 244 5.13 13.57 19.47
C THR A 244 6.44 14.09 18.88
N LEU A 245 7.07 13.31 17.98
CA LEU A 245 8.28 13.76 17.27
C LEU A 245 7.99 14.99 16.42
N ASN A 246 6.88 15.01 15.67
CA ASN A 246 6.47 16.18 14.90
C ASN A 246 6.18 17.38 15.79
N TYR A 247 5.53 17.17 16.94
CA TYR A 247 5.30 18.24 17.90
C TYR A 247 6.60 18.82 18.49
N THR A 248 7.56 17.96 18.85
CA THR A 248 8.83 18.42 19.44
C THR A 248 9.72 19.16 18.45
N HIS A 249 9.66 18.83 17.15
CA HIS A 249 10.50 19.46 16.12
C HIS A 249 9.79 20.63 15.42
N TYR A 250 8.48 20.52 15.19
CA TYR A 250 7.72 21.48 14.38
C TYR A 250 6.59 22.17 15.13
N GLY A 251 6.30 21.76 16.36
CA GLY A 251 5.25 22.35 17.18
C GLY A 251 3.81 21.98 16.78
N VAL A 252 3.64 20.97 15.91
CA VAL A 252 2.33 20.49 15.43
C VAL A 252 2.17 19.00 15.77
N PHE A 253 1.07 18.66 16.48
CA PHE A 253 0.75 17.30 16.86
C PHE A 253 -0.13 16.64 15.79
N ALA A 254 0.48 16.20 14.68
CA ALA A 254 -0.20 15.56 13.55
C ALA A 254 0.76 14.58 12.88
N LEU A 255 0.21 13.58 12.14
CA LEU A 255 1.01 12.71 11.28
C LEU A 255 1.35 13.38 9.95
N SER A 256 0.38 14.08 9.38
CA SER A 256 0.49 14.77 8.10
C SER A 256 -0.26 16.09 8.19
N ASP A 257 0.29 17.14 7.57
CA ASP A 257 -0.36 18.42 7.39
C ASP A 257 -1.02 18.57 6.01
N PHE A 258 -0.99 17.52 5.20
CA PHE A 258 -1.57 17.48 3.85
C PHE A 258 -2.94 16.82 3.82
N SER A 259 -3.05 15.63 4.39
CA SER A 259 -4.28 14.82 4.36
C SER A 259 -5.21 15.09 5.56
N GLU A 260 -4.71 15.75 6.59
CA GLU A 260 -5.40 16.03 7.85
C GLU A 260 -5.24 17.50 8.23
N GLY A 261 -6.04 17.96 9.18
CA GLY A 261 -5.91 19.30 9.77
C GLY A 261 -6.32 20.45 8.84
N SER A 262 -5.65 21.59 9.02
CA SER A 262 -6.06 22.88 8.44
C SER A 262 -5.96 22.92 6.91
N PHE A 263 -4.91 22.34 6.31
CA PHE A 263 -4.78 22.30 4.86
C PHE A 263 -5.90 21.48 4.21
N ALA A 264 -6.18 20.29 4.73
CA ALA A 264 -7.29 19.47 4.25
C ALA A 264 -8.65 20.17 4.42
N ALA A 265 -8.83 20.92 5.52
CA ALA A 265 -10.01 21.73 5.76
C ALA A 265 -10.13 22.86 4.71
N ALA A 266 -9.04 23.56 4.41
CA ALA A 266 -9.00 24.62 3.38
C ALA A 266 -9.32 24.06 1.98
N MET A 267 -8.71 22.93 1.60
CA MET A 267 -9.01 22.28 0.32
C MET A 267 -10.48 21.82 0.25
N GLY A 268 -11.00 21.26 1.34
CA GLY A 268 -12.43 20.90 1.44
C GLY A 268 -13.37 22.11 1.31
N ALA A 269 -13.00 23.25 1.89
CA ALA A 269 -13.76 24.50 1.77
C ALA A 269 -13.71 25.06 0.33
N MET A 270 -12.53 25.05 -0.33
CA MET A 270 -12.40 25.45 -1.73
C MET A 270 -13.24 24.57 -2.67
N MET A 271 -13.25 23.26 -2.48
CA MET A 271 -14.08 22.33 -3.26
C MET A 271 -15.59 22.47 -3.00
N ARG A 272 -16.00 23.20 -1.97
CA ARG A 272 -17.38 23.53 -1.69
C ARG A 272 -17.91 24.63 -2.61
N VAL A 273 -17.03 25.49 -3.14
CA VAL A 273 -17.39 26.61 -3.98
C VAL A 273 -17.97 26.12 -5.29
N ASP A 274 -19.07 26.72 -5.72
CA ASP A 274 -19.74 26.34 -6.96
C ASP A 274 -18.96 26.81 -8.19
N THR A 275 -18.97 25.98 -9.24
CA THR A 275 -18.20 26.20 -10.47
C THR A 275 -19.06 25.87 -11.69
N ASP A 276 -18.82 26.59 -12.77
CA ASP A 276 -19.40 26.31 -14.08
C ASP A 276 -18.60 25.22 -14.83
N SER A 277 -17.38 24.93 -14.37
CA SER A 277 -16.43 23.98 -14.97
C SER A 277 -16.36 22.66 -14.19
N ASP A 278 -17.52 22.03 -13.90
CA ASP A 278 -17.56 20.75 -13.18
C ASP A 278 -17.08 19.59 -14.07
N LYS A 279 -15.75 19.47 -14.20
CA LYS A 279 -15.11 18.41 -14.99
C LYS A 279 -14.48 17.38 -14.06
N PRO A 280 -14.46 16.09 -14.46
CA PRO A 280 -13.61 15.09 -13.82
C PRO A 280 -12.17 15.60 -13.74
N TYR A 281 -11.43 15.15 -12.74
CA TYR A 281 -10.02 15.48 -12.49
C TYR A 281 -9.73 16.91 -12.00
N LEU A 282 -10.69 17.82 -11.95
CA LEU A 282 -10.51 19.17 -11.39
C LEU A 282 -11.11 19.23 -9.98
N SER A 283 -10.29 19.57 -8.97
CA SER A 283 -10.77 19.76 -7.60
C SER A 283 -11.27 21.17 -7.35
N VAL A 284 -10.50 22.17 -7.79
CA VAL A 284 -10.82 23.60 -7.68
C VAL A 284 -10.51 24.25 -9.03
N PRO A 285 -11.49 24.27 -9.98
CA PRO A 285 -11.31 24.85 -11.31
C PRO A 285 -11.01 26.35 -11.27
N ALA A 286 -10.44 26.87 -12.36
CA ALA A 286 -10.02 28.27 -12.48
C ALA A 286 -11.14 29.29 -12.18
N ASP A 287 -12.38 29.03 -12.64
CA ASP A 287 -13.52 29.89 -12.33
C ASP A 287 -13.90 29.90 -10.85
N ALA A 288 -13.78 28.76 -10.17
CA ALA A 288 -13.97 28.68 -8.73
C ALA A 288 -12.83 29.42 -7.98
N ARG A 289 -11.57 29.28 -8.43
CA ARG A 289 -10.44 30.01 -7.83
C ARG A 289 -10.61 31.52 -7.97
N THR A 290 -11.05 32.00 -9.13
CA THR A 290 -11.37 33.44 -9.36
C THR A 290 -12.43 33.96 -8.38
N LYS A 291 -13.50 33.18 -8.16
CA LYS A 291 -14.54 33.51 -7.17
C LYS A 291 -13.97 33.56 -5.75
N ILE A 292 -13.08 32.63 -5.42
CA ILE A 292 -12.43 32.52 -4.10
C ILE A 292 -11.50 33.72 -3.88
N TYR A 293 -10.62 34.07 -4.83
CA TYR A 293 -9.72 35.24 -4.71
C TYR A 293 -10.47 36.52 -4.43
N ALA A 294 -11.61 36.73 -5.10
CA ALA A 294 -12.45 37.90 -4.88
C ALA A 294 -13.12 37.96 -3.49
N ALA A 295 -13.35 36.79 -2.86
CA ALA A 295 -14.04 36.69 -1.57
C ALA A 295 -13.07 36.52 -0.37
N VAL A 296 -11.81 36.11 -0.60
CA VAL A 296 -10.81 35.73 0.42
C VAL A 296 -9.51 36.46 0.12
N PRO A 297 -9.32 37.69 0.61
CA PRO A 297 -8.13 38.50 0.33
C PRO A 297 -6.81 37.83 0.76
N GLU A 298 -6.85 36.96 1.75
CA GLU A 298 -5.68 36.21 2.22
C GLU A 298 -5.09 35.26 1.17
N LEU A 299 -5.89 34.90 0.14
CA LEU A 299 -5.43 34.06 -0.98
C LEU A 299 -4.92 34.87 -2.18
N GLU A 300 -5.15 36.19 -2.23
CA GLU A 300 -4.70 37.04 -3.33
C GLU A 300 -3.18 36.90 -3.63
N PRO A 301 -2.29 36.84 -2.62
CA PRO A 301 -0.86 36.67 -2.89
C PRO A 301 -0.53 35.37 -3.64
N LEU A 302 -1.32 34.32 -3.49
CA LEU A 302 -1.11 33.06 -4.18
C LEU A 302 -1.62 33.08 -5.64
N ALA A 303 -2.49 34.04 -5.99
CA ALA A 303 -3.08 34.12 -7.33
C ALA A 303 -2.01 34.33 -8.41
N TYR A 304 -1.02 35.20 -8.18
CA TYR A 304 0.09 35.40 -9.10
C TYR A 304 0.80 34.08 -9.43
N TRP A 305 1.20 33.33 -8.41
CA TRP A 305 1.92 32.07 -8.58
C TRP A 305 1.09 31.01 -9.32
N LEU A 306 -0.20 30.92 -9.01
CA LEU A 306 -1.07 29.91 -9.60
C LEU A 306 -1.56 30.25 -11.01
N GLU A 307 -1.76 31.53 -11.32
CA GLU A 307 -2.42 31.92 -12.57
C GLU A 307 -1.47 32.62 -13.57
N GLU A 308 -0.32 33.16 -13.12
CA GLU A 308 0.58 33.96 -13.96
C GLU A 308 2.03 33.44 -14.01
N ASP A 309 2.52 32.71 -12.97
CA ASP A 309 3.88 32.20 -12.95
C ASP A 309 4.05 31.00 -13.88
N ASP A 310 4.80 31.20 -14.96
CA ASP A 310 5.05 30.18 -16.00
C ASP A 310 5.72 28.92 -15.44
N GLN A 311 6.64 29.06 -14.47
CA GLN A 311 7.39 27.92 -13.96
C GLN A 311 6.48 27.00 -13.13
N LEU A 312 5.71 27.57 -12.21
CA LEU A 312 4.80 26.77 -11.38
C LEU A 312 3.71 26.13 -12.23
N GLN A 313 3.20 26.85 -13.24
CA GLN A 313 2.23 26.29 -14.19
C GLN A 313 2.83 25.13 -15.00
N ASN A 314 4.02 25.27 -15.54
CA ASN A 314 4.70 24.20 -16.29
C ASN A 314 4.97 22.96 -15.43
N ASP A 315 5.25 23.15 -14.13
CA ASP A 315 5.50 22.04 -13.22
C ASP A 315 4.24 21.26 -12.80
N PHE A 316 3.06 21.93 -12.76
CA PHE A 316 1.87 21.32 -12.14
C PHE A 316 0.58 21.35 -12.99
N ARG A 317 0.47 22.24 -13.98
CA ARG A 317 -0.70 22.31 -14.86
C ARG A 317 -0.73 21.14 -15.84
N ASP A 318 -1.90 20.66 -16.16
CA ASP A 318 -2.10 19.64 -17.19
C ASP A 318 -2.47 20.32 -18.52
N PRO A 319 -1.61 20.25 -19.54
CA PRO A 319 -1.90 20.87 -20.83
C PRO A 319 -3.18 20.36 -21.50
N GLY A 320 -3.57 19.12 -21.22
CA GLY A 320 -4.78 18.50 -21.78
C GLY A 320 -6.08 18.99 -21.14
N LEU A 321 -6.01 19.52 -19.93
CA LEU A 321 -7.15 20.08 -19.19
C LEU A 321 -7.17 21.62 -19.18
N ASP A 322 -6.07 22.23 -19.59
CA ASP A 322 -5.81 23.67 -19.47
C ASP A 322 -6.02 24.20 -18.04
N ASP A 323 -5.75 23.32 -17.03
CA ASP A 323 -5.90 23.59 -15.60
C ASP A 323 -5.09 22.59 -14.78
N TYR A 324 -5.12 22.70 -13.46
CA TYR A 324 -4.47 21.78 -12.53
C TYR A 324 -5.32 20.54 -12.29
N ARG A 325 -4.76 19.34 -12.47
CA ARG A 325 -5.41 18.13 -11.96
C ARG A 325 -5.55 18.19 -10.43
N ALA A 326 -6.54 17.49 -9.89
CA ALA A 326 -6.86 17.49 -8.47
C ALA A 326 -5.64 17.28 -7.57
N GLY A 327 -4.83 16.25 -7.86
CA GLY A 327 -3.60 15.99 -7.10
C GLY A 327 -2.53 17.06 -7.28
N SER A 328 -2.32 17.53 -8.52
CA SER A 328 -1.33 18.55 -8.85
C SER A 328 -1.67 19.90 -8.24
N PHE A 329 -2.95 20.27 -8.20
CA PHE A 329 -3.40 21.53 -7.59
C PHE A 329 -2.95 21.64 -6.12
N TYR A 330 -3.08 20.57 -5.35
CA TYR A 330 -2.70 20.59 -3.94
C TYR A 330 -1.21 20.84 -3.74
N TRP A 331 -0.38 20.34 -4.63
CA TRP A 331 1.06 20.60 -4.59
C TRP A 331 1.40 22.00 -5.10
N ALA A 332 0.73 22.46 -6.16
CA ALA A 332 0.92 23.80 -6.70
C ALA A 332 0.62 24.88 -5.67
N ILE A 333 -0.54 24.80 -4.98
CA ILE A 333 -0.95 25.82 -4.00
C ILE A 333 -0.04 25.80 -2.75
N ARG A 334 0.44 24.62 -2.32
CA ARG A 334 1.43 24.53 -1.23
C ARG A 334 2.77 25.16 -1.63
N ARG A 335 3.22 24.95 -2.87
CA ARG A 335 4.45 25.54 -3.36
C ARG A 335 4.31 27.07 -3.54
N ALA A 336 3.17 27.56 -4.03
CA ALA A 336 2.85 28.99 -4.04
C ALA A 336 2.91 29.59 -2.63
N ALA A 337 2.31 28.93 -1.65
CA ALA A 337 2.35 29.35 -0.25
C ALA A 337 3.76 29.30 0.34
N GLN A 338 4.65 28.40 -0.12
CA GLN A 338 6.06 28.40 0.25
C GLN A 338 6.78 29.65 -0.26
N PHE A 339 6.49 30.09 -1.49
CA PHE A 339 7.08 31.31 -2.06
C PHE A 339 6.66 32.56 -1.29
N GLU A 340 5.44 32.59 -0.77
CA GLU A 340 4.93 33.66 0.11
C GLU A 340 5.40 33.53 1.57
N GLY A 341 6.29 32.59 1.89
CA GLY A 341 6.83 32.41 3.22
C GLY A 341 5.87 31.80 4.26
N ILE A 342 4.70 31.33 3.82
CA ILE A 342 3.68 30.72 4.71
C ILE A 342 4.20 29.44 5.36
N TYR A 343 5.06 28.70 4.68
CA TYR A 343 5.72 27.50 5.20
C TYR A 343 7.04 27.78 5.95
N ALA A 344 7.22 28.99 6.50
CA ALA A 344 8.37 29.30 7.34
C ALA A 344 8.43 28.41 8.60
N ASP A 345 7.26 28.08 9.16
CA ASP A 345 7.08 27.08 10.22
C ASP A 345 5.69 26.45 10.17
N ALA A 346 5.55 25.27 10.81
CA ALA A 346 4.32 24.49 10.74
C ALA A 346 3.10 25.15 11.41
N ARG A 347 3.31 25.98 12.42
CA ARG A 347 2.21 26.67 13.11
C ARG A 347 1.68 27.82 12.27
N THR A 348 2.56 28.58 11.65
CA THR A 348 2.21 29.64 10.69
C THR A 348 1.41 29.04 9.53
N ALA A 349 1.89 27.95 8.92
CA ALA A 349 1.18 27.27 7.86
C ALA A 349 -0.19 26.75 8.30
N ALA A 350 -0.28 26.08 9.47
CA ALA A 350 -1.54 25.60 10.01
C ALA A 350 -2.53 26.74 10.30
N GLY A 351 -2.08 27.84 10.87
CA GLY A 351 -2.89 29.03 11.14
C GLY A 351 -3.44 29.66 9.85
N TYR A 352 -2.57 29.82 8.84
CA TYR A 352 -2.97 30.35 7.54
C TYR A 352 -4.07 29.48 6.89
N TRP A 353 -3.86 28.20 6.77
CA TRP A 353 -4.84 27.30 6.14
C TRP A 353 -6.14 27.20 6.93
N GLN A 354 -6.08 27.32 8.28
CA GLN A 354 -7.29 27.38 9.09
C GLN A 354 -8.10 28.64 8.82
N THR A 355 -7.42 29.80 8.72
CA THR A 355 -8.08 31.07 8.38
C THR A 355 -8.76 30.98 7.01
N ILE A 356 -8.06 30.44 5.99
CA ILE A 356 -8.63 30.21 4.66
C ILE A 356 -9.90 29.33 4.72
N ALA A 357 -9.82 28.20 5.45
CA ALA A 357 -10.96 27.28 5.59
C ALA A 357 -12.17 27.99 6.23
N ASP A 358 -11.93 28.77 7.29
CA ASP A 358 -12.99 29.45 8.04
C ASP A 358 -13.60 30.60 7.24
N THR A 359 -12.77 31.40 6.55
CA THR A 359 -13.24 32.51 5.70
C THR A 359 -14.11 32.00 4.54
N ILE A 360 -13.64 30.98 3.81
CA ILE A 360 -14.43 30.39 2.70
C ILE A 360 -15.73 29.80 3.23
N ASN A 361 -15.69 29.02 4.32
CA ASN A 361 -16.90 28.44 4.88
C ASN A 361 -17.89 29.50 5.36
N ALA A 362 -17.42 30.58 6.01
CA ALA A 362 -18.27 31.69 6.44
C ALA A 362 -18.92 32.39 5.25
N ALA A 363 -18.15 32.66 4.17
CA ALA A 363 -18.67 33.27 2.95
C ALA A 363 -19.73 32.38 2.27
N CYS A 364 -19.50 31.08 2.21
CA CYS A 364 -20.46 30.10 1.70
C CYS A 364 -21.73 30.03 2.57
N ASP A 365 -21.60 30.03 3.87
CA ASP A 365 -22.72 29.95 4.81
C ASP A 365 -23.56 31.25 4.81
N ALA A 366 -22.92 32.40 4.56
CA ALA A 366 -23.59 33.69 4.38
C ALA A 366 -24.23 33.87 2.99
N GLY A 367 -23.95 32.98 2.04
CA GLY A 367 -24.43 33.09 0.66
C GLY A 367 -23.71 34.13 -0.17
N THR A 368 -22.63 34.75 0.29
CA THR A 368 -21.77 35.68 -0.45
C THR A 368 -20.88 34.96 -1.45
N LEU A 369 -20.56 33.72 -1.19
CA LEU A 369 -19.85 32.83 -2.10
C LEU A 369 -20.78 31.65 -2.46
N PRO A 370 -21.10 31.41 -3.74
CA PRO A 370 -21.99 30.32 -4.14
C PRO A 370 -21.39 28.98 -3.80
N SER A 371 -22.16 28.06 -3.23
CA SER A 371 -21.68 26.77 -2.74
C SER A 371 -22.63 25.63 -3.08
N ARG A 372 -22.06 24.45 -3.38
CA ARG A 372 -22.75 23.22 -3.79
C ARG A 372 -23.23 22.36 -2.63
N THR A 373 -22.40 22.18 -1.63
CA THR A 373 -22.63 21.20 -0.55
C THR A 373 -22.20 21.75 0.81
N GLY A 374 -22.56 21.03 1.88
CA GLY A 374 -22.10 21.34 3.23
C GLY A 374 -20.58 21.31 3.41
N LYS A 375 -20.13 21.67 4.61
CA LYS A 375 -18.69 21.73 4.98
C LYS A 375 -17.98 20.42 4.72
N ARG A 376 -16.75 20.52 4.23
CA ARG A 376 -15.85 19.40 3.98
C ARG A 376 -14.47 19.72 4.56
N THR A 377 -13.77 18.69 5.00
CA THR A 377 -12.45 18.80 5.65
C THR A 377 -11.45 17.78 5.08
N ALA A 378 -11.56 17.48 3.79
CA ALA A 378 -10.74 16.48 3.14
C ALA A 378 -10.30 16.92 1.75
N THR A 379 -9.15 16.42 1.32
CA THR A 379 -8.60 16.63 -0.03
C THR A 379 -9.21 15.68 -1.08
N SER A 380 -9.92 14.62 -0.66
CA SER A 380 -10.52 13.66 -1.59
C SER A 380 -11.75 14.22 -2.30
N GLN A 381 -11.89 13.89 -3.58
CA GLN A 381 -13.08 14.23 -4.36
C GLN A 381 -14.35 13.59 -3.75
N PRO A 382 -15.53 14.26 -3.87
CA PRO A 382 -16.79 13.68 -3.43
C PRO A 382 -17.14 12.47 -4.29
N ILE A 383 -17.78 11.48 -3.66
CA ILE A 383 -18.34 10.35 -4.40
C ILE A 383 -19.60 10.83 -5.12
N LYS A 384 -19.54 10.89 -6.46
CA LYS A 384 -20.67 11.24 -7.32
C LYS A 384 -21.22 9.98 -7.99
N ALA A 385 -22.54 9.92 -8.18
CA ALA A 385 -23.19 8.77 -8.84
C ALA A 385 -22.66 8.55 -10.27
N GLU A 386 -22.30 9.61 -10.96
CA GLU A 386 -21.74 9.56 -12.31
C GLU A 386 -20.39 8.85 -12.42
N TYR A 387 -19.60 8.77 -11.32
CA TYR A 387 -18.32 8.05 -11.28
C TYR A 387 -18.49 6.53 -11.13
N VAL A 388 -19.65 6.05 -10.66
CA VAL A 388 -19.85 4.63 -10.33
C VAL A 388 -19.62 3.70 -11.52
N PRO A 389 -20.21 3.93 -12.73
CA PRO A 389 -19.99 3.02 -13.85
C PRO A 389 -18.52 2.94 -14.29
N ALA A 390 -17.84 4.10 -14.38
CA ALA A 390 -16.43 4.18 -14.73
C ALA A 390 -15.54 3.51 -13.66
N THR A 391 -15.83 3.74 -12.36
CA THR A 391 -15.11 3.10 -11.25
C THR A 391 -15.27 1.57 -11.28
N LEU A 392 -16.45 1.05 -11.57
CA LEU A 392 -16.66 -0.39 -11.70
C LEU A 392 -15.87 -0.98 -12.88
N SER A 393 -15.89 -0.29 -14.04
CA SER A 393 -15.11 -0.69 -15.20
C SER A 393 -13.61 -0.69 -14.90
N GLU A 394 -13.10 0.37 -14.28
CA GLU A 394 -11.69 0.50 -13.91
C GLU A 394 -11.29 -0.50 -12.81
N THR A 395 -12.18 -0.79 -11.86
CA THR A 395 -11.98 -1.86 -10.86
C THR A 395 -11.76 -3.22 -11.54
N TRP A 396 -12.56 -3.52 -12.56
CA TRP A 396 -12.42 -4.75 -13.35
C TRP A 396 -11.11 -4.76 -14.13
N THR A 397 -10.77 -3.65 -14.77
CA THR A 397 -9.50 -3.47 -15.48
C THR A 397 -8.32 -3.71 -14.53
N GLY A 398 -8.32 -3.07 -13.36
CA GLY A 398 -7.30 -3.25 -12.32
C GLY A 398 -7.19 -4.71 -11.84
N LEU A 399 -8.32 -5.38 -11.63
CA LEU A 399 -8.33 -6.81 -11.27
C LEU A 399 -7.70 -7.67 -12.38
N CYS A 400 -8.05 -7.42 -13.64
CA CYS A 400 -7.45 -8.13 -14.79
C CYS A 400 -5.94 -7.87 -14.91
N HIS A 401 -5.47 -6.65 -14.64
CA HIS A 401 -4.04 -6.33 -14.59
C HIS A 401 -3.32 -7.15 -13.51
N VAL A 402 -3.90 -7.22 -12.29
CA VAL A 402 -3.30 -7.96 -11.18
C VAL A 402 -3.23 -9.45 -11.46
N VAL A 403 -4.33 -10.09 -11.88
CA VAL A 403 -4.31 -11.54 -12.16
C VAL A 403 -3.45 -11.89 -13.36
N GLY A 404 -3.36 -10.99 -14.34
CA GLY A 404 -2.50 -11.09 -15.52
C GLY A 404 -1.03 -10.76 -15.24
N LEU A 405 -0.69 -10.31 -14.01
CA LEU A 405 0.66 -9.85 -13.64
C LEU A 405 1.25 -8.86 -14.67
N ARG A 406 0.40 -7.98 -15.20
CA ARG A 406 0.85 -6.91 -16.08
C ARG A 406 1.74 -5.96 -15.30
N ASP A 407 2.73 -5.38 -15.94
CA ASP A 407 3.73 -4.49 -15.36
C ASP A 407 4.55 -5.11 -14.19
N CYS A 408 4.62 -6.44 -14.14
CA CYS A 408 5.47 -7.18 -13.22
C CYS A 408 6.83 -7.55 -13.85
N ALA A 409 7.36 -6.71 -14.73
CA ALA A 409 8.70 -6.89 -15.30
C ALA A 409 9.76 -6.83 -14.18
N PRO A 410 10.81 -7.67 -14.23
CA PRO A 410 11.85 -7.73 -13.21
C PRO A 410 12.92 -6.63 -13.34
N TYR A 411 12.76 -5.69 -14.24
CA TYR A 411 13.70 -4.61 -14.55
C TYR A 411 12.94 -3.31 -14.82
N GLU A 412 13.61 -2.16 -14.63
CA GLU A 412 13.04 -0.86 -15.00
C GLU A 412 13.32 -0.58 -16.48
N ALA A 413 12.34 0.00 -17.16
CA ALA A 413 12.46 0.37 -18.57
C ALA A 413 13.15 1.75 -18.77
N LEU A 414 13.08 2.63 -17.76
CA LEU A 414 13.66 3.97 -17.77
C LEU A 414 14.92 3.99 -16.91
N ARG A 415 15.91 4.78 -17.34
CA ARG A 415 17.11 5.02 -16.53
C ARG A 415 16.77 5.84 -15.29
N SER A 416 17.62 5.69 -14.25
CA SER A 416 17.66 6.64 -13.15
C SER A 416 18.00 8.04 -13.67
N ILE A 417 17.35 9.04 -13.09
CA ILE A 417 17.60 10.47 -13.37
C ILE A 417 18.42 11.03 -12.21
N GLY A 418 19.46 11.81 -12.51
CA GLY A 418 20.35 12.42 -11.54
C GLY A 418 21.74 12.64 -12.12
N THR A 419 22.61 13.27 -11.34
CA THR A 419 24.01 13.45 -11.64
C THR A 419 24.86 12.28 -11.11
N GLU A 420 26.09 12.15 -11.54
CA GLU A 420 27.04 11.16 -10.98
C GLU A 420 27.26 11.35 -9.48
N GLU A 421 27.22 12.61 -9.00
CA GLU A 421 27.31 12.92 -7.58
C GLU A 421 26.08 12.41 -6.81
N ASP A 422 24.86 12.62 -7.33
CA ASP A 422 23.64 12.08 -6.76
C ASP A 422 23.73 10.56 -6.63
N PHE A 423 24.09 9.87 -7.72
CA PHE A 423 24.22 8.41 -7.71
C PHE A 423 25.26 7.93 -6.70
N ALA A 424 26.39 8.63 -6.54
CA ALA A 424 27.41 8.28 -5.55
C ALA A 424 26.87 8.45 -4.11
N VAL A 425 26.18 9.55 -3.81
CA VAL A 425 25.59 9.83 -2.50
C VAL A 425 24.53 8.80 -2.15
N TRP A 426 23.57 8.57 -3.04
CA TRP A 426 22.48 7.63 -2.78
C TRP A 426 22.97 6.18 -2.73
N SER A 427 23.92 5.80 -3.59
CA SER A 427 24.51 4.45 -3.58
C SER A 427 25.27 4.19 -2.28
N GLY A 428 26.06 5.18 -1.82
CA GLY A 428 26.76 5.10 -0.52
C GLY A 428 25.80 4.99 0.66
N TYR A 429 24.67 5.70 0.62
CA TYR A 429 23.67 5.66 1.69
C TYR A 429 22.87 4.35 1.70
N LEU A 430 22.42 3.86 0.54
CA LEU A 430 21.52 2.71 0.39
C LEU A 430 22.25 1.38 0.16
N HIS A 431 23.57 1.40 0.01
CA HIS A 431 24.43 0.24 -0.24
C HIS A 431 23.93 -0.62 -1.43
N CYS A 432 23.48 0.04 -2.50
CA CYS A 432 23.02 -0.63 -3.72
C CYS A 432 23.38 0.16 -4.98
N GLY A 433 23.46 -0.53 -6.12
CA GLY A 433 23.69 0.11 -7.42
C GLY A 433 22.38 0.56 -8.07
N PHE A 434 22.50 1.59 -8.92
CA PHE A 434 21.39 2.14 -9.70
C PHE A 434 21.54 1.84 -11.19
N ASN A 435 20.42 1.80 -11.92
CA ASN A 435 20.37 1.65 -13.37
C ASN A 435 20.68 2.99 -14.09
N SER A 436 21.83 3.59 -13.80
CA SER A 436 22.24 4.90 -14.34
C SER A 436 22.94 4.81 -15.69
N ALA A 437 23.63 3.71 -16.00
CA ALA A 437 24.33 3.53 -17.26
C ALA A 437 23.35 3.35 -18.43
N ALA A 438 23.64 4.03 -19.57
CA ALA A 438 22.82 3.94 -20.78
C ALA A 438 23.25 2.77 -21.68
N GLU A 439 22.30 2.11 -22.33
CA GLU A 439 22.59 1.22 -23.45
C GLU A 439 23.05 2.06 -24.67
N ALA A 440 24.07 1.59 -25.38
CA ALA A 440 24.67 2.34 -26.46
C ALA A 440 23.61 2.80 -27.50
N GLY A 441 23.53 4.11 -27.72
CA GLY A 441 22.61 4.74 -28.66
C GLY A 441 21.13 4.72 -28.26
N LYS A 442 20.82 4.41 -26.98
CA LYS A 442 19.45 4.37 -26.44
C LYS A 442 19.37 5.11 -25.11
N ASP A 443 18.16 5.49 -24.76
CA ASP A 443 17.83 6.11 -23.45
C ASP A 443 17.40 5.09 -22.38
N THR A 444 17.63 3.82 -22.65
CA THR A 444 17.31 2.69 -21.76
C THR A 444 18.52 2.30 -20.91
N PRO A 445 18.31 1.70 -19.73
CA PRO A 445 19.40 1.22 -18.89
C PRO A 445 20.23 0.13 -19.56
N TYR A 446 21.54 0.15 -19.31
CA TYR A 446 22.41 -0.95 -19.70
C TYR A 446 22.27 -2.11 -18.71
N TYR A 447 22.04 -3.30 -19.24
CA TYR A 447 22.09 -4.56 -18.51
C TYR A 447 23.07 -5.53 -19.18
N SER A 448 23.90 -6.19 -18.38
CA SER A 448 24.81 -7.22 -18.84
C SER A 448 24.05 -8.42 -19.43
N LEU A 449 24.73 -9.26 -20.24
CA LEU A 449 24.16 -10.49 -20.78
C LEU A 449 23.62 -11.42 -19.68
N TYR A 450 24.31 -11.53 -18.56
CA TYR A 450 23.87 -12.33 -17.40
C TYR A 450 22.58 -11.80 -16.79
N GLN A 451 22.48 -10.47 -16.61
CA GLN A 451 21.25 -9.86 -16.11
C GLN A 451 20.09 -10.09 -17.09
N LYS A 452 20.30 -9.84 -18.39
CA LYS A 452 19.28 -10.09 -19.43
C LYS A 452 18.81 -11.56 -19.45
N ALA A 453 19.72 -12.52 -19.28
CA ALA A 453 19.36 -13.94 -19.20
C ALA A 453 18.52 -14.26 -17.95
N VAL A 454 18.91 -13.75 -16.78
CA VAL A 454 18.14 -13.92 -15.54
C VAL A 454 16.77 -13.26 -15.65
N PHE A 455 16.69 -12.04 -16.18
CA PHE A 455 15.42 -11.33 -16.37
C PHE A 455 14.48 -12.07 -17.36
N ALA A 456 15.03 -12.69 -18.42
CA ALA A 456 14.24 -13.51 -19.33
C ALA A 456 13.62 -14.73 -18.59
N VAL A 457 14.37 -15.38 -17.71
CA VAL A 457 13.83 -16.49 -16.89
C VAL A 457 12.77 -15.99 -15.92
N MET A 458 13.01 -14.86 -15.21
CA MET A 458 12.04 -14.27 -14.29
C MET A 458 10.75 -13.84 -15.02
N GLN A 459 10.89 -13.26 -16.22
CA GLN A 459 9.75 -12.87 -17.05
C GLN A 459 8.97 -14.09 -17.56
N GLY A 460 9.66 -15.15 -17.99
CA GLY A 460 9.03 -16.43 -18.36
C GLY A 460 8.25 -17.03 -17.20
N TRP A 461 8.82 -16.96 -15.98
CA TRP A 461 8.12 -17.38 -14.77
C TRP A 461 6.86 -16.52 -14.50
N ALA A 462 6.94 -15.20 -14.72
CA ALA A 462 5.79 -14.31 -14.56
C ALA A 462 4.64 -14.70 -15.50
N TRP A 463 4.92 -15.07 -16.74
CA TRP A 463 3.91 -15.55 -17.69
C TRP A 463 3.25 -16.86 -17.25
N VAL A 464 4.04 -17.84 -16.82
CA VAL A 464 3.50 -19.09 -16.26
C VAL A 464 2.64 -18.81 -15.04
N TYR A 465 3.15 -17.95 -14.16
CA TYR A 465 2.45 -17.61 -12.92
C TYR A 465 1.13 -16.88 -13.19
N SER A 466 1.08 -15.97 -14.18
CA SER A 466 -0.14 -15.23 -14.54
C SER A 466 -1.25 -16.17 -15.01
N ILE A 467 -0.92 -17.18 -15.83
CA ILE A 467 -1.89 -18.20 -16.28
C ILE A 467 -2.42 -18.99 -15.07
N LEU A 468 -1.51 -19.45 -14.20
CA LEU A 468 -1.88 -20.22 -13.00
C LEU A 468 -2.71 -19.39 -12.02
N LEU A 469 -2.38 -18.12 -11.84
CA LEU A 469 -3.12 -17.23 -10.95
C LEU A 469 -4.50 -16.92 -11.51
N THR A 470 -4.61 -16.58 -12.80
CA THR A 470 -5.89 -16.25 -13.45
C THR A 470 -6.87 -17.43 -13.38
N VAL A 471 -6.44 -18.62 -13.82
CA VAL A 471 -7.26 -19.83 -13.75
C VAL A 471 -7.54 -20.20 -12.30
N GLY A 472 -6.53 -20.10 -11.46
CA GLY A 472 -6.61 -20.44 -10.03
C GLY A 472 -7.61 -19.58 -9.26
N VAL A 473 -7.63 -18.26 -9.48
CA VAL A 473 -8.58 -17.33 -8.82
C VAL A 473 -10.03 -17.69 -9.20
N VAL A 474 -10.29 -17.92 -10.49
CA VAL A 474 -11.63 -18.30 -10.98
C VAL A 474 -12.08 -19.60 -10.35
N CYS A 475 -11.22 -20.63 -10.36
CA CYS A 475 -11.54 -21.93 -9.75
C CYS A 475 -11.72 -21.82 -8.24
N ALA A 476 -10.84 -21.08 -7.54
CA ALA A 476 -10.95 -20.88 -6.09
C ALA A 476 -12.25 -20.17 -5.73
N LEU A 477 -12.64 -19.14 -6.47
CA LEU A 477 -13.89 -18.40 -6.25
C LEU A 477 -15.11 -19.31 -6.48
N PHE A 478 -15.12 -20.07 -7.55
CA PHE A 478 -16.18 -21.01 -7.84
C PHE A 478 -16.36 -22.04 -6.69
N PHE A 479 -15.27 -22.69 -6.27
CA PHE A 479 -15.33 -23.67 -5.18
C PHE A 479 -15.66 -23.01 -3.85
N HIS A 480 -15.15 -21.82 -3.58
CA HIS A 480 -15.44 -21.08 -2.35
C HIS A 480 -16.93 -20.74 -2.21
N LEU A 481 -17.55 -20.27 -3.30
CA LEU A 481 -18.97 -19.95 -3.31
C LEU A 481 -19.87 -21.21 -3.25
N THR A 482 -19.46 -22.31 -3.87
CA THR A 482 -20.24 -23.57 -3.81
C THR A 482 -20.30 -24.19 -2.42
N GLU A 483 -19.34 -23.84 -1.51
CA GLU A 483 -19.39 -24.27 -0.11
C GLU A 483 -20.56 -23.63 0.69
N LEU A 484 -21.18 -22.58 0.21
CA LEU A 484 -22.40 -22.01 0.84
C LEU A 484 -23.61 -22.94 0.73
N LEU A 485 -23.70 -23.74 -0.34
CA LEU A 485 -24.85 -24.66 -0.57
C LEU A 485 -25.02 -25.72 0.54
N PRO A 486 -23.95 -26.42 1.01
CA PRO A 486 -24.04 -27.31 2.15
C PRO A 486 -24.44 -26.64 3.46
N TRP A 487 -24.10 -25.33 3.63
CA TRP A 487 -24.41 -24.62 4.89
C TRP A 487 -25.89 -24.39 5.11
N ILE A 488 -26.65 -24.27 4.03
CA ILE A 488 -28.13 -24.17 4.10
C ILE A 488 -28.74 -25.44 4.71
N ARG A 489 -28.04 -26.58 4.59
CA ARG A 489 -28.54 -27.91 4.99
C ARG A 489 -27.85 -28.54 6.20
N LYS A 490 -26.70 -28.00 6.66
CA LYS A 490 -25.89 -28.58 7.74
C LYS A 490 -25.61 -27.59 8.84
N LYS A 491 -25.45 -28.07 10.09
CA LYS A 491 -24.95 -27.26 11.21
C LYS A 491 -23.51 -26.80 10.91
N CYS A 492 -23.28 -25.49 10.83
CA CYS A 492 -21.98 -24.89 10.66
C CYS A 492 -21.22 -24.86 11.98
N THR A 493 -19.91 -25.09 11.94
CA THR A 493 -19.02 -24.98 13.09
C THR A 493 -18.06 -23.82 12.89
N ALA A 494 -17.57 -23.23 13.97
CA ALA A 494 -16.56 -22.18 13.88
C ALA A 494 -15.31 -22.62 13.10
N GLN A 495 -14.99 -23.93 13.12
CA GLN A 495 -13.85 -24.50 12.38
C GLN A 495 -14.03 -24.49 10.85
N THR A 496 -15.28 -24.43 10.36
CA THR A 496 -15.58 -24.32 8.92
C THR A 496 -15.89 -22.89 8.51
N VAL A 497 -16.62 -22.15 9.35
CA VAL A 497 -17.07 -20.78 9.06
C VAL A 497 -15.93 -19.79 9.08
N VAL A 498 -15.05 -19.83 10.08
CA VAL A 498 -13.97 -18.84 10.22
C VAL A 498 -12.97 -18.87 9.06
N PRO A 499 -12.45 -20.03 8.60
CA PRO A 499 -11.60 -20.06 7.41
C PRO A 499 -12.29 -19.53 6.15
N TRP A 500 -13.59 -19.82 6.00
CA TRP A 500 -14.39 -19.32 4.88
C TRP A 500 -14.50 -17.79 4.92
N LEU A 501 -14.89 -17.21 6.06
CA LEU A 501 -15.00 -15.77 6.25
C LEU A 501 -13.66 -15.05 6.08
N LEU A 502 -12.56 -15.65 6.57
CA LEU A 502 -11.22 -15.09 6.37
C LEU A 502 -10.85 -15.00 4.89
N LEU A 503 -11.07 -16.08 4.13
CA LEU A 503 -10.79 -16.07 2.70
C LEU A 503 -11.71 -15.11 1.94
N PHE A 504 -13.00 -15.08 2.30
CA PHE A 504 -13.92 -14.09 1.75
C PHE A 504 -13.47 -12.67 2.03
N GLY A 505 -13.03 -12.40 3.26
CA GLY A 505 -12.48 -11.09 3.64
C GLY A 505 -11.20 -10.74 2.87
N ILE A 506 -10.26 -11.67 2.72
CA ILE A 506 -9.01 -11.45 1.96
C ILE A 506 -9.33 -11.12 0.49
N PHE A 507 -10.25 -11.86 -0.15
CA PHE A 507 -10.69 -11.58 -1.51
C PHE A 507 -11.45 -10.24 -1.59
N GLY A 508 -12.32 -9.97 -0.62
CA GLY A 508 -13.04 -8.69 -0.52
C GLY A 508 -12.10 -7.49 -0.36
N MET A 509 -11.02 -7.64 0.42
CA MET A 509 -10.00 -6.58 0.54
C MET A 509 -9.21 -6.38 -0.74
N ALA A 510 -8.94 -7.44 -1.50
CA ALA A 510 -8.34 -7.32 -2.83
C ALA A 510 -9.23 -6.52 -3.79
N LEU A 511 -10.54 -6.81 -3.81
CA LEU A 511 -11.52 -6.03 -4.59
C LEU A 511 -11.65 -4.60 -4.09
N LEU A 512 -11.72 -4.38 -2.78
CA LEU A 512 -11.80 -3.05 -2.19
C LEU A 512 -10.59 -2.21 -2.60
N ARG A 513 -9.38 -2.77 -2.56
CA ARG A 513 -8.17 -2.06 -2.98
C ARG A 513 -8.24 -1.68 -4.46
N CYS A 514 -8.67 -2.59 -5.35
CA CYS A 514 -8.88 -2.26 -6.75
C CYS A 514 -9.92 -1.13 -6.91
N ALA A 515 -11.04 -1.19 -6.19
CA ALA A 515 -12.09 -0.18 -6.27
C ALA A 515 -11.63 1.20 -5.73
N MET A 516 -10.84 1.22 -4.65
CA MET A 516 -10.28 2.47 -4.12
C MET A 516 -9.36 3.15 -5.12
N ILE A 517 -8.45 2.40 -5.73
CA ILE A 517 -7.52 2.95 -6.73
C ILE A 517 -8.27 3.35 -8.00
N ALA A 518 -9.22 2.53 -8.45
CA ALA A 518 -10.08 2.87 -9.58
C ALA A 518 -10.89 4.17 -9.36
N PHE A 519 -11.41 4.38 -8.14
CA PHE A 519 -12.11 5.62 -7.81
C PHE A 519 -11.18 6.84 -7.90
N VAL A 520 -9.97 6.75 -7.36
CA VAL A 520 -8.98 7.84 -7.41
C VAL A 520 -8.56 8.10 -8.86
N GLU A 521 -8.37 7.04 -9.67
CA GLU A 521 -8.04 7.18 -11.09
C GLU A 521 -9.15 7.89 -11.86
N VAL A 522 -10.41 7.51 -11.65
CA VAL A 522 -11.58 8.08 -12.34
C VAL A 522 -11.89 9.51 -11.89
N SER A 523 -11.72 9.82 -10.61
CA SER A 523 -12.14 11.11 -10.04
C SER A 523 -11.05 12.17 -9.98
N SER A 524 -9.78 11.78 -9.97
CA SER A 524 -8.68 12.67 -9.60
C SER A 524 -7.44 12.57 -10.48
N PHE A 525 -6.99 11.35 -10.83
CA PHE A 525 -5.72 11.17 -11.53
C PHE A 525 -5.86 11.09 -13.04
N GLY A 526 -6.52 10.08 -13.57
CA GLY A 526 -6.71 9.89 -15.02
C GLY A 526 -5.41 9.74 -15.82
N ILE A 527 -4.36 9.19 -15.20
CA ILE A 527 -3.01 9.08 -15.79
C ILE A 527 -2.51 7.65 -15.95
N GLY A 528 -3.31 6.65 -15.58
CA GLY A 528 -2.98 5.24 -15.77
C GLY A 528 -1.87 4.70 -14.87
N THR A 529 -1.56 5.34 -13.74
CA THR A 529 -0.48 4.93 -12.82
C THR A 529 -0.93 3.92 -11.76
N SER A 530 -2.06 3.26 -11.96
CA SER A 530 -2.70 2.43 -10.94
C SER A 530 -1.87 1.20 -10.51
N THR A 531 -0.98 0.67 -11.37
CA THR A 531 -0.38 -0.65 -11.19
C THR A 531 0.46 -0.79 -9.93
N MET A 532 1.33 0.17 -9.63
CA MET A 532 2.14 0.14 -8.40
C MET A 532 1.27 0.22 -7.14
N TYR A 533 0.16 0.96 -7.18
CA TYR A 533 -0.77 1.06 -6.06
C TYR A 533 -1.56 -0.24 -5.82
N LEU A 534 -1.62 -1.14 -6.81
CA LEU A 534 -2.22 -2.47 -6.72
C LEU A 534 -1.24 -3.56 -6.28
N ALA A 535 0.01 -3.23 -5.99
CA ALA A 535 1.06 -4.18 -5.58
C ALA A 535 0.64 -5.06 -4.37
N THR A 536 -0.19 -4.53 -3.46
CA THR A 536 -0.71 -5.25 -2.31
C THR A 536 -1.79 -6.29 -2.65
N VAL A 537 -2.43 -6.19 -3.81
CA VAL A 537 -3.52 -7.08 -4.23
C VAL A 537 -2.97 -8.45 -4.68
N HIS A 538 -1.82 -8.47 -5.34
CA HIS A 538 -1.21 -9.71 -5.85
C HIS A 538 -1.01 -10.78 -4.77
N PRO A 539 -0.36 -10.50 -3.60
CA PRO A 539 -0.19 -11.50 -2.56
C PRO A 539 -1.51 -11.98 -1.95
N LEU A 540 -2.53 -11.11 -1.87
CA LEU A 540 -3.83 -11.48 -1.36
C LEU A 540 -4.53 -12.46 -2.30
N LEU A 541 -4.49 -12.24 -3.62
CA LEU A 541 -5.07 -13.16 -4.59
C LEU A 541 -4.29 -14.46 -4.69
N ALA A 542 -2.95 -14.43 -4.62
CA ALA A 542 -2.13 -15.65 -4.60
C ALA A 542 -2.43 -16.51 -3.35
N LEU A 543 -2.51 -15.87 -2.19
CA LEU A 543 -2.87 -16.52 -0.92
C LEU A 543 -4.29 -17.10 -0.97
N TYR A 544 -5.26 -16.29 -1.40
CA TYR A 544 -6.65 -16.71 -1.60
C TYR A 544 -6.75 -17.93 -2.51
N THR A 545 -6.09 -17.88 -3.65
CA THR A 545 -6.09 -18.94 -4.66
C THR A 545 -5.53 -20.24 -4.09
N PHE A 546 -4.34 -20.19 -3.51
CA PHE A 546 -3.69 -21.40 -2.98
C PHE A 546 -4.52 -22.04 -1.87
N VAL A 547 -4.94 -21.24 -0.88
CA VAL A 547 -5.70 -21.76 0.27
C VAL A 547 -7.12 -22.18 -0.13
N GLY A 548 -7.78 -21.42 -1.00
CA GLY A 548 -9.12 -21.73 -1.51
C GLY A 548 -9.14 -23.03 -2.29
N LEU A 549 -8.22 -23.22 -3.23
CA LEU A 549 -8.11 -24.48 -3.99
C LEU A 549 -7.78 -25.67 -3.07
N PHE A 550 -6.93 -25.46 -2.07
CA PHE A 550 -6.61 -26.53 -1.12
C PHE A 550 -7.83 -26.94 -0.29
N LEU A 551 -8.58 -25.98 0.23
CA LEU A 551 -9.73 -26.26 1.12
C LEU A 551 -10.94 -26.80 0.36
N TYR A 552 -11.27 -26.18 -0.76
CA TYR A 552 -12.55 -26.35 -1.43
C TYR A 552 -12.45 -27.08 -2.78
N GLY A 553 -11.28 -27.11 -3.43
CA GLY A 553 -11.05 -27.77 -4.73
C GLY A 553 -11.05 -29.30 -4.71
N ARG A 554 -11.44 -29.94 -3.59
CA ARG A 554 -11.54 -31.40 -3.53
C ARG A 554 -12.81 -31.84 -4.26
N PRO A 555 -12.73 -32.87 -5.15
CA PRO A 555 -13.93 -33.41 -5.77
C PRO A 555 -14.89 -33.85 -4.65
N LEU A 556 -16.13 -33.39 -4.75
CA LEU A 556 -17.23 -33.87 -3.91
C LEU A 556 -17.16 -35.40 -3.93
N LYS A 557 -16.82 -36.03 -2.81
CA LYS A 557 -16.93 -37.47 -2.69
C LYS A 557 -18.41 -37.77 -2.95
N ARG A 558 -18.72 -38.32 -4.12
CA ARG A 558 -19.97 -39.03 -4.32
C ARG A 558 -20.09 -39.98 -3.13
N LYS A 559 -21.07 -39.75 -2.28
CA LYS A 559 -21.51 -40.79 -1.35
C LYS A 559 -21.90 -41.94 -2.25
N GLU A 560 -21.12 -43.01 -2.22
CA GLU A 560 -21.66 -44.32 -2.56
C GLU A 560 -22.86 -44.53 -1.65
N THR A 561 -24.03 -44.42 -2.24
CA THR A 561 -25.29 -44.91 -1.67
C THR A 561 -25.12 -46.41 -1.55
N ALA A 562 -24.89 -46.90 -0.34
CA ALA A 562 -25.18 -48.26 0.06
C ALA A 562 -26.56 -48.26 0.72
#